data_0d9cceb60a03a22dc8861114cbfa4eb2
#
_entry.id   0d9cceb60a03a22dc8861114cbfa4eb2
#
_cell.length_a   1.000
_cell.length_b   1.000
_cell.length_c   1.000
_cell.angle_alpha   90.00
_cell.angle_beta   90.00
_cell.angle_gamma   90.00
#
_symmetry.space_group_name_H-M   'P 1'
#
loop_
_entity.id
_entity.type
_entity.pdbx_description
1 polymer ?
#
loop_
_entity_poly.entity_id
_entity_poly.type
_entity_poly.pdbx_seq_one_letter_code
_entity_poly.pdbx_strand_id
1 'polypeptide(L)'
;PEPAALPAGTALKADLPPAYDEARLIEIEQPRGSTVRIGIAPETISVDAQAGVVRYVAVMRGISARVATYEGIRCNGGQWRVFARRQADGPWLAAGMEWEDMYGPRQQPYVRVLARDGMCIGPAVNTDVRSIVRGLQSGGRNVLYRG
;
A
#
# COMPACT_ATOMS: atom_id res chain seq x y z
N PRO A 1 6.71 -6.22 -18.32
CA PRO A 1 7.70 -5.26 -17.86
C PRO A 1 7.04 -3.95 -17.45
N GLU A 2 7.55 -3.39 -16.40
CA GLU A 2 7.02 -2.14 -15.90
C GLU A 2 7.54 -0.99 -16.74
N PRO A 3 6.69 0.04 -16.96
CA PRO A 3 7.20 1.26 -17.57
C PRO A 3 8.21 1.93 -16.65
N ALA A 4 9.12 2.70 -17.25
CA ALA A 4 10.07 3.48 -16.48
C ALA A 4 9.35 4.45 -15.55
N ALA A 5 9.96 4.78 -14.42
CA ALA A 5 9.38 5.74 -13.49
C ALA A 5 9.33 7.12 -14.15
N LEU A 6 8.19 7.79 -14.03
CA LEU A 6 8.05 9.17 -14.46
C LEU A 6 8.78 10.10 -13.49
N PRO A 7 9.27 11.24 -13.94
CA PRO A 7 9.86 12.20 -13.01
C PRO A 7 8.88 12.62 -11.93
N ALA A 8 9.41 12.85 -10.73
CA ALA A 8 8.59 13.26 -9.59
C ALA A 8 7.78 14.52 -9.96
N GLY A 9 6.50 14.51 -9.57
CA GLY A 9 5.61 15.64 -9.82
C GLY A 9 4.91 15.63 -11.17
N THR A 10 5.24 14.68 -12.04
CA THR A 10 4.53 14.56 -13.33
C THR A 10 3.10 14.10 -13.06
N ALA A 11 2.11 14.80 -13.62
CA ALA A 11 0.72 14.41 -13.48
C ALA A 11 0.47 13.11 -14.24
N LEU A 12 -0.18 12.15 -13.56
CA LEU A 12 -0.54 10.89 -14.19
C LEU A 12 -1.73 11.10 -15.12
N LYS A 13 -1.62 10.55 -16.33
CA LYS A 13 -2.70 10.58 -17.31
C LYS A 13 -3.18 9.18 -17.68
N ALA A 14 -2.44 8.16 -17.27
CA ALA A 14 -2.74 6.76 -17.52
C ALA A 14 -2.40 5.96 -16.27
N ASP A 15 -2.96 4.74 -16.18
CA ASP A 15 -2.73 3.84 -15.05
C ASP A 15 -3.06 4.49 -13.72
N LEU A 16 -4.16 5.25 -13.71
CA LEU A 16 -4.63 5.91 -12.50
C LEU A 16 -5.11 4.86 -11.49
N PRO A 17 -4.92 5.13 -10.18
CA PRO A 17 -5.49 4.25 -9.17
C PRO A 17 -7.02 4.19 -9.30
N PRO A 18 -7.63 3.06 -8.91
CA PRO A 18 -9.09 2.99 -8.85
C PRO A 18 -9.68 4.00 -7.87
N ALA A 19 -10.91 4.38 -8.11
CA ALA A 19 -11.65 5.22 -7.16
C ALA A 19 -11.88 4.45 -5.85
N TYR A 20 -12.00 5.19 -4.76
CA TYR A 20 -12.19 4.58 -3.45
C TYR A 20 -13.04 5.49 -2.56
N ASP A 21 -13.59 4.90 -1.50
CA ASP A 21 -14.44 5.59 -0.53
C ASP A 21 -13.66 5.69 0.80
N GLU A 22 -13.34 6.92 1.23
CA GLU A 22 -12.58 7.12 2.46
C GLU A 22 -13.35 6.71 3.71
N ALA A 23 -14.65 6.52 3.62
CA ALA A 23 -15.41 6.00 4.73
C ALA A 23 -15.19 4.51 4.96
N ARG A 24 -14.56 3.82 4.03
CA ARG A 24 -14.41 2.37 4.07
C ARG A 24 -12.97 1.91 4.17
N LEU A 25 -12.07 2.80 4.59
CA LEU A 25 -10.65 2.46 4.74
C LEU A 25 -10.46 1.41 5.83
N ILE A 26 -9.53 0.50 5.60
CA ILE A 26 -9.07 -0.44 6.63
C ILE A 26 -7.96 0.25 7.41
N GLU A 27 -8.22 0.53 8.69
CA GLU A 27 -7.23 1.21 9.52
C GLU A 27 -6.07 0.29 9.85
N ILE A 28 -4.86 0.78 9.68
CA ILE A 28 -3.65 0.04 10.00
C ILE A 28 -3.10 0.56 11.32
N GLU A 29 -2.81 -0.36 12.22
CA GLU A 29 -2.31 0.00 13.54
C GLU A 29 -0.99 0.76 13.44
N GLN A 30 -0.88 1.85 14.20
CA GLN A 30 0.30 2.71 14.22
C GLN A 30 0.97 2.64 15.58
N PRO A 31 2.26 2.97 15.65
CA PRO A 31 2.94 3.07 16.94
C PRO A 31 2.23 4.04 17.87
N ARG A 32 2.34 3.80 19.18
CA ARG A 32 1.79 4.69 20.18
C ARG A 32 2.35 6.08 20.01
N GLY A 33 1.49 7.08 20.18
CA GLY A 33 1.88 8.47 20.05
C GLY A 33 1.90 8.99 18.64
N SER A 34 1.63 8.14 17.64
CA SER A 34 1.52 8.61 16.27
C SER A 34 0.32 9.51 16.12
N THR A 35 0.52 10.66 15.47
CA THR A 35 -0.57 11.59 15.14
C THR A 35 -1.12 11.35 13.75
N VAL A 36 -0.53 10.40 13.01
CA VAL A 36 -0.95 10.08 11.65
C VAL A 36 -1.71 8.77 11.67
N ARG A 37 -2.89 8.76 11.02
CA ARG A 37 -3.66 7.53 10.81
C ARG A 37 -3.47 7.09 9.38
N ILE A 38 -3.30 5.79 9.19
CA ILE A 38 -3.11 5.21 7.86
C ILE A 38 -4.21 4.20 7.61
N GLY A 39 -4.90 4.35 6.49
CA GLY A 39 -5.93 3.42 6.08
C GLY A 39 -5.67 2.94 4.67
N ILE A 40 -6.05 1.71 4.39
CA ILE A 40 -5.92 1.11 3.06
C ILE A 40 -7.31 1.03 2.44
N ALA A 41 -7.43 1.49 1.19
CA ALA A 41 -8.68 1.42 0.45
C ALA A 41 -8.84 0.02 -0.13
N PRO A 42 -9.77 -0.81 0.42
CA PRO A 42 -9.85 -2.21 0.00
C PRO A 42 -10.22 -2.39 -1.45
N GLU A 43 -11.03 -1.48 -2.00
CA GLU A 43 -11.46 -1.58 -3.40
C GLU A 43 -10.33 -1.29 -4.39
N THR A 44 -9.19 -0.77 -3.92
CA THR A 44 -8.05 -0.49 -4.79
C THR A 44 -7.00 -1.61 -4.80
N ILE A 45 -7.16 -2.62 -3.96
CA ILE A 45 -6.18 -3.70 -3.87
C ILE A 45 -6.25 -4.55 -5.14
N SER A 46 -5.12 -4.68 -5.81
CA SER A 46 -5.02 -5.52 -7.00
C SER A 46 -3.72 -6.32 -6.94
N VAL A 47 -3.75 -7.51 -7.51
CA VAL A 47 -2.60 -8.40 -7.49
C VAL A 47 -2.21 -8.76 -8.92
N ASP A 48 -0.94 -8.56 -9.24
CA ASP A 48 -0.33 -9.07 -10.44
C ASP A 48 0.46 -10.32 -10.03
N ALA A 49 -0.15 -11.48 -10.22
CA ALA A 49 0.45 -12.73 -9.78
C ALA A 49 1.73 -13.05 -10.53
N GLN A 50 1.81 -12.65 -11.80
CA GLN A 50 2.97 -12.91 -12.62
C GLN A 50 4.18 -12.11 -12.17
N ALA A 51 3.95 -10.83 -11.86
CA ALA A 51 5.03 -9.96 -11.36
C ALA A 51 5.27 -10.14 -9.86
N GLY A 52 4.33 -10.77 -9.14
CA GLY A 52 4.44 -10.93 -7.70
C GLY A 52 4.25 -9.63 -6.94
N VAL A 53 3.39 -8.75 -7.46
CA VAL A 53 3.19 -7.40 -6.92
C VAL A 53 1.74 -7.22 -6.50
N VAL A 54 1.53 -6.66 -5.33
CA VAL A 54 0.22 -6.19 -4.89
C VAL A 54 0.26 -4.68 -4.84
N ARG A 55 -0.77 -4.04 -5.40
CA ARG A 55 -0.91 -2.57 -5.43
C ARG A 55 -2.16 -2.16 -4.67
N TYR A 56 -2.11 -0.96 -4.12
CA TYR A 56 -3.20 -0.46 -3.28
C TYR A 56 -3.04 1.05 -3.10
N VAL A 57 -4.11 1.71 -2.64
CA VAL A 57 -4.06 3.10 -2.22
C VAL A 57 -4.04 3.14 -0.70
N ALA A 58 -3.07 3.86 -0.15
CA ALA A 58 -2.98 4.16 1.28
C ALA A 58 -3.33 5.63 1.48
N VAL A 59 -4.17 5.91 2.48
CA VAL A 59 -4.56 7.28 2.81
C VAL A 59 -4.00 7.61 4.18
N MET A 60 -3.19 8.66 4.24
CA MET A 60 -2.55 9.13 5.47
C MET A 60 -3.25 10.41 5.89
N ARG A 61 -3.78 10.40 7.13
CA ARG A 61 -4.55 11.52 7.67
C ARG A 61 -3.85 12.03 8.92
N GLY A 62 -3.33 13.25 8.83
CA GLY A 62 -2.79 13.94 9.99
C GLY A 62 -3.82 14.90 10.56
N ILE A 63 -3.36 15.79 11.43
CA ILE A 63 -4.26 16.77 12.08
C ILE A 63 -4.87 17.71 11.05
N SER A 64 -4.09 18.15 10.08
CA SER A 64 -4.55 19.14 9.11
C SER A 64 -4.26 18.77 7.67
N ALA A 65 -3.71 17.58 7.42
CA ALA A 65 -3.31 17.18 6.08
C ALA A 65 -3.81 15.78 5.76
N ARG A 66 -4.14 15.58 4.50
CA ARG A 66 -4.54 14.27 3.98
C ARG A 66 -3.78 14.02 2.70
N VAL A 67 -3.06 12.91 2.66
CA VAL A 67 -2.25 12.51 1.52
C VAL A 67 -2.61 11.08 1.17
N ALA A 68 -2.84 10.82 -0.12
CA ALA A 68 -3.03 9.46 -0.59
C ALA A 68 -1.82 9.05 -1.41
N THR A 69 -1.41 7.78 -1.26
CA THR A 69 -0.31 7.22 -2.04
C THR A 69 -0.80 5.97 -2.75
N TYR A 70 -0.38 5.83 -4.01
CA TYR A 70 -0.59 4.61 -4.77
C TYR A 70 0.71 3.85 -4.73
N GLU A 71 0.69 2.68 -4.10
CA GLU A 71 1.91 1.95 -3.73
C GLU A 71 1.82 0.50 -4.17
N GLY A 72 2.98 -0.15 -4.17
CA GLY A 72 3.04 -1.58 -4.41
C GLY A 72 4.07 -2.25 -3.53
N ILE A 73 3.82 -3.52 -3.22
CA ILE A 73 4.74 -4.40 -2.52
C ILE A 73 5.08 -5.55 -3.45
N ARG A 74 6.36 -5.78 -3.63
CA ARG A 74 6.87 -6.96 -4.34
C ARG A 74 7.32 -7.94 -3.26
N CYS A 75 6.53 -8.98 -3.03
CA CYS A 75 6.76 -9.88 -1.91
C CYS A 75 8.05 -10.66 -2.05
N ASN A 76 8.36 -11.13 -3.28
CA ASN A 76 9.62 -11.79 -3.54
C ASN A 76 10.73 -10.73 -3.56
N GLY A 77 11.61 -10.78 -2.58
CA GLY A 77 12.66 -9.78 -2.43
C GLY A 77 12.33 -8.68 -1.43
N GLY A 78 11.10 -8.61 -0.94
CA GLY A 78 10.74 -7.65 0.11
C GLY A 78 10.95 -6.20 -0.30
N GLN A 79 10.37 -5.80 -1.45
CA GLN A 79 10.53 -4.46 -1.97
C GLN A 79 9.20 -3.71 -1.97
N TRP A 80 9.30 -2.40 -1.94
CA TRP A 80 8.15 -1.51 -1.86
C TRP A 80 8.43 -0.28 -2.73
N ARG A 81 7.36 0.28 -3.31
CA ARG A 81 7.48 1.44 -4.18
C ARG A 81 6.21 2.26 -4.11
N VAL A 82 6.37 3.59 -4.04
CA VAL A 82 5.27 4.53 -4.25
C VAL A 82 5.29 4.94 -5.72
N PHE A 83 4.19 4.72 -6.41
CA PHE A 83 4.06 5.10 -7.82
C PHE A 83 3.61 6.54 -7.96
N ALA A 84 2.66 6.98 -7.11
CA ALA A 84 2.08 8.30 -7.22
C ALA A 84 1.54 8.77 -5.87
N ARG A 85 1.41 10.08 -5.73
CA ARG A 85 0.84 10.73 -4.55
C ARG A 85 -0.14 11.79 -4.98
N ARG A 86 -1.12 12.05 -4.11
CA ARG A 86 -1.95 13.25 -4.25
C ARG A 86 -2.26 13.82 -2.88
N GLN A 87 -2.43 15.13 -2.82
CA GLN A 87 -2.83 15.83 -1.61
C GLN A 87 -4.32 16.10 -1.69
N ALA A 88 -5.05 15.80 -0.64
CA ALA A 88 -6.49 15.96 -0.56
C ALA A 88 -7.17 15.39 -1.81
N ASP A 89 -7.88 16.20 -2.56
CA ASP A 89 -8.56 15.76 -3.78
C ASP A 89 -7.84 16.23 -5.05
N GLY A 90 -6.56 16.53 -4.93
CA GLY A 90 -5.76 16.97 -6.05
C GLY A 90 -5.45 15.87 -7.05
N PRO A 91 -4.70 16.23 -8.10
CA PRO A 91 -4.33 15.23 -9.11
C PRO A 91 -3.30 14.25 -8.56
N TRP A 92 -3.27 13.05 -9.14
CA TRP A 92 -2.22 12.10 -8.86
C TRP A 92 -0.95 12.54 -9.56
N LEU A 93 0.13 12.68 -8.79
CA LEU A 93 1.44 13.08 -9.30
C LEU A 93 2.42 11.94 -9.10
N ALA A 94 3.27 11.69 -10.10
CA ALA A 94 4.29 10.67 -10.01
C ALA A 94 5.19 10.93 -8.80
N ALA A 95 5.57 9.87 -8.09
CA ALA A 95 6.43 9.98 -6.92
C ALA A 95 7.91 10.01 -7.27
N GLY A 96 8.28 9.54 -8.46
CA GLY A 96 9.67 9.50 -8.86
C GLY A 96 10.50 8.48 -8.08
N MET A 97 9.86 7.48 -7.51
CA MET A 97 10.51 6.50 -6.65
C MET A 97 10.68 5.19 -7.41
N GLU A 98 11.83 4.55 -7.20
CA GLU A 98 12.08 3.19 -7.68
C GLU A 98 11.80 2.20 -6.55
N TRP A 99 11.87 0.90 -6.86
CA TRP A 99 11.70 -0.13 -5.86
C TRP A 99 12.79 -0.02 -4.80
N GLU A 100 12.39 -0.11 -3.51
CA GLU A 100 13.31 -0.01 -2.38
C GLU A 100 13.05 -1.17 -1.43
N ASP A 101 14.09 -1.53 -0.66
CA ASP A 101 13.98 -2.56 0.37
C ASP A 101 13.01 -2.09 1.46
N MET A 102 11.94 -2.85 1.67
CA MET A 102 10.92 -2.49 2.67
C MET A 102 11.40 -2.69 4.11
N TYR A 103 12.54 -3.33 4.30
CA TYR A 103 13.13 -3.56 5.62
C TYR A 103 14.27 -2.60 5.93
N GLY A 104 14.52 -1.63 5.06
CA GLY A 104 15.57 -0.66 5.26
C GLY A 104 15.27 0.29 6.40
N PRO A 105 16.30 0.98 6.94
CA PRO A 105 16.13 1.83 8.11
C PRO A 105 15.27 3.08 7.89
N ARG A 106 15.06 3.46 6.64
CA ARG A 106 14.24 4.63 6.31
C ARG A 106 12.81 4.29 5.95
N GLN A 107 12.45 3.02 6.00
CA GLN A 107 11.16 2.61 5.48
C GLN A 107 10.06 2.77 6.51
N GLN A 108 8.83 2.91 5.99
CA GLN A 108 7.66 3.11 6.83
C GLN A 108 7.26 1.78 7.48
N PRO A 109 7.07 1.76 8.80
CA PRO A 109 6.70 0.53 9.49
C PRO A 109 5.42 -0.11 8.98
N TYR A 110 4.45 0.70 8.52
CA TYR A 110 3.16 0.15 8.08
C TYR A 110 3.31 -0.79 6.89
N VAL A 111 4.34 -0.59 6.06
CA VAL A 111 4.54 -1.43 4.88
C VAL A 111 4.80 -2.88 5.30
N ARG A 112 5.61 -3.06 6.34
CA ARG A 112 5.89 -4.40 6.85
C ARG A 112 4.65 -5.02 7.49
N VAL A 113 3.81 -4.20 8.11
CA VAL A 113 2.54 -4.66 8.67
C VAL A 113 1.63 -5.16 7.56
N LEU A 114 1.53 -4.42 6.45
CA LEU A 114 0.71 -4.84 5.32
C LEU A 114 1.18 -6.19 4.76
N ALA A 115 2.49 -6.35 4.59
CA ALA A 115 3.04 -7.59 4.06
C ALA A 115 2.74 -8.75 5.00
N ARG A 116 2.99 -8.56 6.31
CA ARG A 116 2.83 -9.60 7.31
C ARG A 116 1.37 -10.00 7.48
N ASP A 117 0.47 -9.03 7.49
CA ASP A 117 -0.92 -9.27 7.89
C ASP A 117 -1.80 -9.75 6.75
N GLY A 118 -1.37 -9.65 5.51
CA GLY A 118 -2.23 -10.14 4.44
C GLY A 118 -1.67 -10.11 3.03
N MET A 119 -0.81 -9.17 2.71
CA MET A 119 -0.43 -8.98 1.32
C MET A 119 0.59 -10.00 0.82
N CYS A 120 1.42 -10.52 1.72
CA CYS A 120 2.41 -11.53 1.35
C CYS A 120 2.21 -12.80 2.16
N ILE A 121 2.56 -13.93 1.56
CA ILE A 121 2.63 -15.23 2.24
C ILE A 121 4.07 -15.67 2.08
N GLY A 122 4.90 -15.34 3.11
CA GLY A 122 6.34 -15.49 2.96
C GLY A 122 6.85 -14.69 1.76
N PRO A 123 7.64 -15.30 0.87
CA PRO A 123 8.16 -14.59 -0.30
C PRO A 123 7.15 -14.48 -1.45
N ALA A 124 5.96 -15.05 -1.31
CA ALA A 124 4.97 -15.05 -2.37
C ALA A 124 3.91 -13.97 -2.12
N VAL A 125 3.37 -13.41 -3.20
CA VAL A 125 2.25 -12.50 -3.08
C VAL A 125 0.98 -13.33 -2.80
N ASN A 126 0.11 -12.80 -1.94
CA ASN A 126 -1.21 -13.39 -1.73
C ASN A 126 -2.08 -13.03 -2.92
N THR A 127 -2.49 -14.01 -3.70
CA THR A 127 -3.27 -13.75 -4.92
C THR A 127 -4.77 -13.60 -4.67
N ASP A 128 -5.21 -13.85 -3.44
CA ASP A 128 -6.63 -13.76 -3.09
C ASP A 128 -6.90 -12.43 -2.38
N VAL A 129 -7.50 -11.48 -3.10
CA VAL A 129 -7.77 -10.15 -2.56
C VAL A 129 -8.68 -10.22 -1.33
N ARG A 130 -9.66 -11.12 -1.31
CA ARG A 130 -10.52 -11.28 -0.13
C ARG A 130 -9.74 -11.70 1.09
N SER A 131 -8.78 -12.59 0.90
CA SER A 131 -7.89 -13.03 1.98
C SER A 131 -7.04 -11.86 2.48
N ILE A 132 -6.52 -11.04 1.56
CA ILE A 132 -5.77 -9.86 1.95
C ILE A 132 -6.63 -8.94 2.83
N VAL A 133 -7.84 -8.64 2.38
CA VAL A 133 -8.74 -7.74 3.11
C VAL A 133 -9.03 -8.29 4.50
N ARG A 134 -9.35 -9.59 4.61
CA ARG A 134 -9.62 -10.19 5.91
C ARG A 134 -8.40 -10.12 6.83
N GLY A 135 -7.22 -10.38 6.27
CA GLY A 135 -5.99 -10.32 7.05
C GLY A 135 -5.72 -8.93 7.59
N LEU A 136 -5.88 -7.91 6.76
CA LEU A 136 -5.67 -6.54 7.19
C LEU A 136 -6.71 -6.11 8.23
N GLN A 137 -7.97 -6.49 8.04
CA GLN A 137 -9.04 -6.14 8.97
C GLN A 137 -8.84 -6.77 10.34
N SER A 138 -8.29 -7.96 10.39
CA SER A 138 -8.08 -8.67 11.65
C SER A 138 -6.71 -8.38 12.26
N GLY A 139 -5.87 -7.56 11.62
CA GLY A 139 -4.51 -7.33 12.08
C GLY A 139 -3.68 -8.61 12.06
N GLY A 140 -3.97 -9.52 11.12
CA GLY A 140 -3.26 -10.79 11.01
C GLY A 140 -3.70 -11.85 12.00
N ARG A 141 -4.60 -11.54 12.90
CA ARG A 141 -5.01 -12.49 13.96
C ARG A 141 -5.60 -13.77 13.40
N ASN A 142 -6.36 -13.68 12.31
CA ASN A 142 -6.95 -14.89 11.71
C ASN A 142 -5.88 -15.83 11.17
N VAL A 143 -4.78 -15.27 10.67
CA VAL A 143 -3.67 -16.08 10.19
C VAL A 143 -3.00 -16.80 11.34
N LEU A 144 -2.83 -16.11 12.49
CA LEU A 144 -2.18 -16.68 13.66
C LEU A 144 -2.95 -17.86 14.25
N TYR A 145 -4.27 -17.79 14.21
CA TYR A 145 -5.11 -18.80 14.86
C TYR A 145 -5.58 -19.91 13.96
N ARG A 146 -5.08 -19.96 12.75
CA ARG A 146 -5.38 -21.05 11.83
C ARG A 146 -4.44 -22.23 11.98
N GLY A 147 -3.51 -22.09 12.81
CA GLY A 147 -2.41 -23.01 13.01
C GLY A 147 -2.64 -24.44 12.74
#